data_8ad76a79a379189970577a6a2d7760e3
#
_entry.id   8ad76a79a379189970577a6a2d7760e3
#
_cell.length_a   1.000
_cell.length_b   1.000
_cell.length_c   1.000
_cell.angle_alpha   90.00
_cell.angle_beta   90.00
_cell.angle_gamma   90.00
#
_symmetry.space_group_name_H-M   'P 1'
#
loop_
_entity.id
_entity.type
_entity.pdbx_description
1 polymer ?
#
loop_
_entity_poly.entity_id
_entity_poly.type
_entity_poly.pdbx_seq_one_letter_code
_entity_poly.pdbx_strand_id
1 'polypeptide(L)'
;MLIALVLTSGALLLAPVLQNASSGGLSANDAVSLINREKAVVVDVCEPSEFAAGHIVGSKNIPLDDLPAKLAAAAKNKGLPLILVCQSGARSARAMAAAKTLGYEKVHSLGGGLAAWKSAGLPLEKV
;
A
#
# COMPACT_ATOMS: atom_id res chain seq x y z
N MET A 1 22.33 -15.26 30.60
CA MET A 1 21.73 -14.88 30.11
C MET A 1 21.37 -15.02 29.45
N LEU A 2 21.50 -15.39 29.23
CA LEU A 2 21.09 -15.26 28.39
C LEU A 2 20.26 -15.24 27.92
N ILE A 3 19.97 -15.35 27.92
CA ILE A 3 19.11 -15.21 27.26
C ILE A 3 18.66 -14.50 26.78
N ALA A 4 18.84 -14.19 27.19
CA ALA A 4 18.25 -13.40 26.60
C ALA A 4 18.48 -13.31 25.52
N LEU A 5 18.94 -13.67 25.52
CA LEU A 5 19.02 -13.37 24.51
C LEU A 5 18.25 -13.67 23.75
N VAL A 6 18.09 -14.22 23.98
CA VAL A 6 17.46 -14.31 23.14
C VAL A 6 16.52 -13.76 23.05
N LEU A 7 16.37 -13.43 23.75
CA LEU A 7 15.57 -12.75 23.57
C LEU A 7 15.54 -11.98 22.94
N THR A 8 15.95 -11.73 23.29
CA THR A 8 16.12 -10.94 22.35
C THR A 8 15.85 -11.53 21.16
N SER A 9 15.91 -12.62 21.08
CA SER A 9 15.63 -13.15 19.92
C SER A 9 14.28 -13.15 19.50
N GLY A 10 13.35 -13.09 20.33
CA GLY A 10 11.99 -12.97 19.94
C GLY A 10 11.79 -11.82 19.05
N ALA A 11 12.45 -10.79 19.33
CA ALA A 11 12.31 -9.63 18.52
C ALA A 11 12.84 -9.87 17.16
N LEU A 12 13.76 -10.75 17.01
CA LEU A 12 14.31 -10.97 15.74
C LEU A 12 13.38 -11.60 14.77
N LEU A 13 12.45 -12.37 15.25
CA LEU A 13 11.52 -12.98 14.36
C LEU A 13 10.67 -11.99 13.64
N LEU A 14 10.44 -10.86 14.26
CA LEU A 14 9.68 -9.84 13.61
C LEU A 14 10.52 -9.03 12.68
N ALA A 15 11.79 -8.99 12.92
CA ALA A 15 12.66 -8.15 12.13
C ALA A 15 12.60 -8.45 10.64
N PRO A 16 12.61 -9.69 10.19
CA PRO A 16 12.54 -9.93 8.76
C PRO A 16 11.27 -9.38 8.15
N VAL A 17 10.18 -9.48 8.85
CA VAL A 17 8.94 -8.95 8.35
C VAL A 17 8.98 -7.45 8.27
N LEU A 18 9.52 -6.83 9.29
CA LEU A 18 9.64 -5.39 9.30
C LEU A 18 10.59 -4.90 8.22
N GLN A 19 11.64 -5.64 7.99
CA GLN A 19 12.57 -5.27 6.96
C GLN A 19 11.94 -5.30 5.59
N ASN A 20 11.14 -6.30 5.35
CA ASN A 20 10.45 -6.38 4.07
C ASN A 20 9.54 -5.19 3.89
N ALA A 21 8.82 -4.84 4.91
CA ALA A 21 7.94 -3.69 4.83
C ALA A 21 8.73 -2.42 4.59
N SER A 22 9.88 -2.27 5.26
CA SER A 22 10.63 -1.04 5.10
C SER A 22 11.34 -0.97 3.76
N SER A 23 11.73 -2.11 3.20
CA SER A 23 12.48 -2.09 1.95
C SER A 23 11.60 -2.10 0.74
N GLY A 24 10.41 -2.66 0.81
CA GLY A 24 9.60 -2.84 -0.38
C GLY A 24 8.14 -2.48 -0.22
N GLY A 25 7.72 -2.16 0.97
CA GLY A 25 6.32 -1.92 1.25
C GLY A 25 5.52 -3.19 1.40
N LEU A 26 4.22 -3.07 1.21
CA LEU A 26 3.29 -4.19 1.39
C LEU A 26 3.38 -5.13 0.20
N SER A 27 3.44 -6.44 0.44
CA SER A 27 3.47 -7.38 -0.67
C SER A 27 2.10 -7.48 -1.34
N ALA A 28 2.09 -7.95 -2.59
CA ALA A 28 0.84 -8.13 -3.32
C ALA A 28 -0.10 -9.10 -2.60
N ASN A 29 0.43 -10.18 -2.06
CA ASN A 29 -0.40 -11.15 -1.35
C ASN A 29 -0.98 -10.58 -0.06
N ASP A 30 -0.20 -9.79 0.68
CA ASP A 30 -0.71 -9.14 1.88
C ASP A 30 -1.75 -8.08 1.54
N ALA A 31 -1.58 -7.40 0.41
CA ALA A 31 -2.56 -6.44 -0.05
C ALA A 31 -3.90 -7.12 -0.33
N VAL A 32 -3.88 -8.27 -1.01
CA VAL A 32 -5.09 -9.03 -1.26
C VAL A 32 -5.78 -9.40 0.05
N SER A 33 -4.99 -9.81 1.04
CA SER A 33 -5.52 -10.17 2.34
C SER A 33 -6.22 -9.00 3.02
N LEU A 34 -5.59 -7.83 2.99
CA LEU A 34 -6.19 -6.63 3.58
C LEU A 34 -7.47 -6.22 2.84
N ILE A 35 -7.47 -6.30 1.53
CA ILE A 35 -8.65 -5.98 0.73
C ILE A 35 -9.81 -6.91 1.09
N ASN A 36 -9.53 -8.21 1.16
CA ASN A 36 -10.58 -9.19 1.38
C ASN A 36 -11.06 -9.28 2.82
N ARG A 37 -10.15 -9.12 3.78
CA ARG A 37 -10.48 -9.33 5.19
C ARG A 37 -10.78 -8.07 5.95
N GLU A 38 -10.15 -6.96 5.58
CA GLU A 38 -10.28 -5.71 6.32
C GLU A 38 -10.89 -4.58 5.50
N LYS A 39 -11.35 -4.88 4.30
CA LYS A 39 -11.98 -3.90 3.41
C LYS A 39 -11.07 -2.71 3.10
N ALA A 40 -9.80 -3.01 2.88
CA ALA A 40 -8.84 -1.96 2.55
C ALA A 40 -9.27 -1.18 1.33
N VAL A 41 -9.03 0.11 1.34
CA VAL A 41 -9.30 0.98 0.20
C VAL A 41 -8.01 1.12 -0.59
N VAL A 42 -8.09 0.88 -1.90
CA VAL A 42 -6.92 0.98 -2.77
C VAL A 42 -7.00 2.26 -3.57
N VAL A 43 -5.97 3.09 -3.47
CA VAL A 43 -5.89 4.35 -4.19
C VAL A 43 -4.66 4.34 -5.08
N ASP A 44 -4.88 4.51 -6.38
CA ASP A 44 -3.84 4.53 -7.39
C ASP A 44 -3.42 5.99 -7.60
N VAL A 45 -2.17 6.30 -7.30
CA VAL A 45 -1.67 7.67 -7.35
C VAL A 45 -0.94 7.99 -8.66
N CYS A 46 -1.14 7.16 -9.67
CA CYS A 46 -0.63 7.41 -11.01
C CYS A 46 -1.44 8.47 -11.72
N GLU A 47 -0.95 8.92 -12.87
CA GLU A 47 -1.71 9.83 -13.70
C GLU A 47 -2.91 9.12 -14.33
N PRO A 48 -3.94 9.85 -14.72
CA PRO A 48 -5.15 9.21 -15.27
C PRO A 48 -4.87 8.34 -16.50
N SER A 49 -3.93 8.71 -17.35
CA SER A 49 -3.62 7.90 -18.52
C SER A 49 -2.98 6.57 -18.13
N GLU A 50 -2.16 6.56 -17.08
CA GLU A 50 -1.56 5.34 -16.58
C GLU A 50 -2.64 4.44 -15.95
N PHE A 51 -3.52 5.04 -15.18
CA PHE A 51 -4.63 4.30 -14.57
C PHE A 51 -5.51 3.65 -15.62
N ALA A 52 -5.83 4.38 -16.69
CA ALA A 52 -6.67 3.86 -17.75
C ALA A 52 -6.01 2.66 -18.46
N ALA A 53 -4.69 2.66 -18.54
CA ALA A 53 -3.96 1.59 -19.21
C ALA A 53 -3.90 0.30 -18.39
N GLY A 54 -4.10 0.38 -17.09
CA GLY A 54 -4.14 -0.80 -16.25
C GLY A 54 -4.10 -0.42 -14.79
N HIS A 55 -5.07 -0.94 -14.02
CA HIS A 55 -5.14 -0.66 -12.57
C HIS A 55 -5.78 -1.83 -11.84
N ILE A 56 -5.59 -1.87 -10.54
CA ILE A 56 -6.18 -2.91 -9.70
C ILE A 56 -7.69 -2.75 -9.69
N VAL A 57 -8.40 -3.85 -9.84
CA VAL A 57 -9.86 -3.85 -9.82
C VAL A 57 -10.36 -3.22 -8.51
N GLY A 58 -11.25 -2.27 -8.64
CA GLY A 58 -11.80 -1.57 -7.47
C GLY A 58 -10.97 -0.43 -6.94
N SER A 59 -9.79 -0.18 -7.50
CA SER A 59 -8.97 0.94 -7.06
C SER A 59 -9.53 2.25 -7.57
N LYS A 60 -9.25 3.32 -6.83
CA LYS A 60 -9.68 4.67 -7.18
C LYS A 60 -8.46 5.48 -7.60
N ASN A 61 -8.59 6.23 -8.67
CA ASN A 61 -7.47 7.03 -9.17
C ASN A 61 -7.47 8.42 -8.54
N ILE A 62 -6.42 8.71 -7.81
CA ILE A 62 -6.16 10.06 -7.31
C ILE A 62 -4.69 10.34 -7.54
N PRO A 63 -4.34 11.09 -8.58
CA PRO A 63 -2.94 11.41 -8.83
C PRO A 63 -2.27 12.00 -7.60
N LEU A 64 -0.99 11.73 -7.45
CA LEU A 64 -0.24 12.10 -6.25
C LEU A 64 -0.48 13.56 -5.82
N ASP A 65 -0.46 14.47 -6.77
CA ASP A 65 -0.60 15.89 -6.46
C ASP A 65 -1.99 16.26 -5.97
N ASP A 66 -3.00 15.46 -6.32
CA ASP A 66 -4.38 15.73 -5.93
C ASP A 66 -4.75 15.05 -4.61
N LEU A 67 -3.85 14.26 -4.05
CA LEU A 67 -4.16 13.44 -2.89
C LEU A 67 -4.67 14.27 -1.70
N PRO A 68 -4.02 15.37 -1.32
CA PRO A 68 -4.50 16.13 -0.16
C PRO A 68 -5.93 16.64 -0.32
N ALA A 69 -6.31 16.99 -1.54
CA ALA A 69 -7.62 17.58 -1.77
C ALA A 69 -8.73 16.55 -1.92
N LYS A 70 -8.40 15.34 -2.39
CA LYS A 70 -9.42 14.38 -2.81
C LYS A 70 -9.49 13.09 -1.99
N LEU A 71 -8.48 12.81 -1.18
CA LEU A 71 -8.43 11.52 -0.50
C LEU A 71 -9.60 11.30 0.46
N ALA A 72 -9.97 12.33 1.21
CA ALA A 72 -11.03 12.18 2.22
C ALA A 72 -12.37 11.80 1.59
N ALA A 73 -12.66 12.28 0.39
CA ALA A 73 -13.90 11.94 -0.29
C ALA A 73 -13.86 10.51 -0.82
N ALA A 74 -12.71 10.05 -1.24
CA ALA A 74 -12.54 8.71 -1.81
C ALA A 74 -12.43 7.63 -0.74
N ALA A 75 -11.84 7.95 0.40
CA ALA A 75 -11.64 7.01 1.50
C ALA A 75 -12.12 7.66 2.78
N LYS A 76 -13.42 7.60 3.02
CA LYS A 76 -14.04 8.34 4.12
C LYS A 76 -13.73 7.76 5.48
N ASN A 77 -13.56 6.46 5.58
CA ASN A 77 -13.28 5.83 6.88
C ASN A 77 -11.77 5.73 7.06
N LYS A 78 -11.22 6.63 7.87
CA LYS A 78 -9.77 6.69 8.11
C LYS A 78 -9.24 5.56 8.98
N GLY A 79 -10.10 4.77 9.56
CA GLY A 79 -9.70 3.59 10.33
C GLY A 79 -9.49 2.35 9.49
N LEU A 80 -9.97 2.34 8.25
CA LEU A 80 -9.72 1.21 7.36
C LEU A 80 -8.32 1.28 6.77
N PRO A 81 -7.71 0.13 6.47
CA PRO A 81 -6.41 0.16 5.80
C PRO A 81 -6.50 0.89 4.47
N LEU A 82 -5.50 1.68 4.17
CA LEU A 82 -5.38 2.40 2.91
C LEU A 82 -4.14 1.89 2.20
N ILE A 83 -4.31 1.42 0.97
CA ILE A 83 -3.20 0.92 0.17
C ILE A 83 -2.98 1.86 -1.00
N LEU A 84 -1.82 2.50 -1.02
CA LEU A 84 -1.44 3.43 -2.07
C LEU A 84 -0.63 2.69 -3.12
N VAL A 85 -0.93 2.90 -4.39
CA VAL A 85 -0.36 2.14 -5.50
C VAL A 85 0.14 3.06 -6.60
N CYS A 86 1.30 2.73 -7.17
CA CYS A 86 1.78 3.36 -8.40
C CYS A 86 2.44 2.30 -9.25
N GLN A 87 3.15 2.68 -10.31
CA GLN A 87 3.74 1.69 -11.22
C GLN A 87 4.82 0.86 -10.56
N SER A 88 5.75 1.50 -9.84
CA SER A 88 6.91 0.81 -9.27
C SER A 88 7.02 0.92 -7.75
N GLY A 89 6.19 1.72 -7.12
CA GLY A 89 6.21 1.89 -5.68
C GLY A 89 6.80 3.20 -5.19
N ALA A 90 7.47 3.96 -6.04
CA ALA A 90 8.14 5.19 -5.61
C ALA A 90 7.17 6.31 -5.26
N ARG A 91 6.19 6.55 -6.14
CA ARG A 91 5.21 7.62 -5.90
C ARG A 91 4.29 7.26 -4.74
N SER A 92 3.89 6.00 -4.63
CA SER A 92 3.03 5.59 -3.53
C SER A 92 3.76 5.66 -2.21
N ALA A 93 5.06 5.39 -2.17
CA ALA A 93 5.83 5.55 -0.95
C ALA A 93 5.83 7.00 -0.49
N ARG A 94 5.97 7.95 -1.43
CA ARG A 94 5.91 9.37 -1.08
C ARG A 94 4.51 9.79 -0.63
N ALA A 95 3.49 9.18 -1.22
CA ALA A 95 2.11 9.49 -0.87
C ALA A 95 1.75 9.09 0.56
N MET A 96 2.48 8.16 1.15
CA MET A 96 2.19 7.71 2.51
C MET A 96 2.24 8.84 3.52
N ALA A 97 3.23 9.73 3.39
CA ALA A 97 3.36 10.83 4.34
C ALA A 97 2.15 11.75 4.28
N ALA A 98 1.67 12.05 3.08
CA ALA A 98 0.50 12.89 2.90
C ALA A 98 -0.74 12.25 3.52
N ALA A 99 -0.92 10.95 3.31
CA ALA A 99 -2.07 10.25 3.86
C ALA A 99 -2.03 10.23 5.38
N LYS A 100 -0.87 10.00 5.96
CA LYS A 100 -0.74 10.01 7.42
C LYS A 100 -1.04 11.39 7.99
N THR A 101 -0.58 12.42 7.33
CA THR A 101 -0.86 13.79 7.75
C THR A 101 -2.37 14.08 7.75
N LEU A 102 -3.10 13.45 6.84
CA LEU A 102 -4.55 13.62 6.76
C LEU A 102 -5.31 12.78 7.78
N GLY A 103 -4.60 12.00 8.60
CA GLY A 103 -5.22 11.26 9.69
C GLY A 103 -5.52 9.80 9.42
N TYR A 104 -5.06 9.25 8.30
CA TYR A 104 -5.26 7.83 8.03
C TYR A 104 -4.36 7.00 8.93
N GLU A 105 -4.95 6.01 9.60
CA GLU A 105 -4.26 5.27 10.66
C GLU A 105 -3.42 4.12 10.15
N LYS A 106 -3.87 3.46 9.09
CA LYS A 106 -3.22 2.27 8.57
C LYS A 106 -2.87 2.47 7.11
N VAL A 107 -1.75 3.11 6.86
CA VAL A 107 -1.32 3.47 5.50
C VAL A 107 -0.24 2.54 5.01
N HIS A 108 -0.44 2.00 3.81
CA HIS A 108 0.52 1.11 3.18
C HIS A 108 0.83 1.58 1.77
N SER A 109 2.02 1.27 1.30
CA SER A 109 2.40 1.43 -0.10
C SER A 109 2.58 0.04 -0.68
N LEU A 110 2.00 -0.24 -1.84
CA LEU A 110 2.18 -1.54 -2.49
C LEU A 110 3.62 -1.65 -2.99
N GLY A 111 4.38 -2.55 -2.38
CA GLY A 111 5.78 -2.73 -2.74
C GLY A 111 5.92 -3.22 -4.17
N GLY A 112 6.80 -2.58 -4.93
CA GLY A 112 6.96 -2.90 -6.33
C GLY A 112 5.80 -2.45 -7.22
N GLY A 113 4.77 -1.89 -6.64
CA GLY A 113 3.65 -1.32 -7.38
C GLY A 113 2.91 -2.30 -8.28
N LEU A 114 2.36 -1.77 -9.36
CA LEU A 114 1.61 -2.59 -10.30
C LEU A 114 2.48 -3.66 -10.96
N ALA A 115 3.77 -3.42 -11.10
CA ALA A 115 4.68 -4.42 -11.65
C ALA A 115 4.69 -5.67 -10.76
N ALA A 116 4.77 -5.49 -9.45
CA ALA A 116 4.74 -6.62 -8.51
C ALA A 116 3.37 -7.30 -8.51
N TRP A 117 2.31 -6.54 -8.63
CA TRP A 117 0.95 -7.08 -8.69
C TRP A 117 0.80 -8.02 -9.89
N LYS A 118 1.26 -7.57 -11.06
CA LYS A 118 1.23 -8.39 -12.26
C LYS A 118 2.12 -9.62 -12.13
N SER A 119 3.31 -9.46 -11.57
CA SER A 119 4.23 -10.58 -11.38
C SER A 119 3.65 -11.66 -10.46
N ALA A 120 2.78 -11.26 -9.56
CA ALA A 120 2.08 -12.21 -8.67
C ALA A 120 0.90 -12.88 -9.37
N GLY A 121 0.65 -12.57 -10.63
CA GLY A 121 -0.45 -13.18 -11.37
C GLY A 121 -1.81 -12.58 -11.07
N LEU A 122 -1.86 -11.41 -10.48
CA LEU A 122 -3.11 -10.80 -10.08
C LEU A 122 -3.68 -9.92 -11.18
N PRO A 123 -5.00 -9.81 -11.29
CA PRO A 123 -5.62 -9.15 -12.44
C PRO A 123 -5.58 -7.63 -12.36
N LEU A 124 -5.50 -7.03 -13.54
CA LEU A 124 -5.67 -5.59 -13.72
C LEU A 124 -6.82 -5.38 -14.69
N GLU A 125 -7.46 -4.23 -14.61
CA GLU A 125 -8.48 -3.87 -15.58
C GLU A 125 -8.09 -2.57 -16.26
N LYS A 126 -8.70 -2.30 -17.42
CA LYS A 126 -8.48 -1.09 -18.20
C LYS A 126 -9.78 -0.31 -18.30
N VAL A 127 -9.62 0.96 -18.46
CA VAL A 127 -10.80 1.82 -18.67
C VAL A 127 -11.08 2.00 -20.14
#